data_b30b0dac6ea71fdef992e56b8d46492e
#
_entry.id   b30b0dac6ea71fdef992e56b8d46492e
#
_cell.length_a   1.000
_cell.length_b   1.000
_cell.length_c   1.000
_cell.angle_alpha   90.00
_cell.angle_beta   90.00
_cell.angle_gamma   90.00
#
_symmetry.space_group_name_H-M   'P 1'
#
loop_
_entity.id
_entity.type
_entity.pdbx_description
1 polymer ?
#
loop_
_entity_poly.entity_id
_entity_poly.type
_entity_poly.pdbx_seq_one_letter_code
_entity_poly.pdbx_strand_id
1 'polypeptide(L)'
;STDMAAEDMTMFSSSWHNYDYEMTNRNYNYRRVNVNWTTLYTMVNKANEIISFFEEDPQDVTLKGALGNAYAVRAYANLYLIQLFQQPTVANEAGELSINRELPGIPLVVTTTEGYTQEEIHSLSDRNTVGEVFDAIEADITKAIDLLEGYNRPNKNTINKAVAQGIAARFYLLNRQWEKA
;
A
#
# COMPACT_ATOMS: atom_id res chain seq x y z
N SER A 1 7.56 7.66 -14.86
CA SER A 1 6.26 7.22 -14.34
C SER A 1 6.15 5.70 -14.46
N THR A 2 5.23 5.08 -13.74
CA THR A 2 4.96 3.64 -13.80
C THR A 2 4.43 3.21 -15.16
N ASP A 3 3.65 4.05 -15.82
CA ASP A 3 3.07 3.80 -17.14
C ASP A 3 4.15 3.67 -18.23
N MET A 4 5.21 4.50 -18.12
CA MET A 4 6.37 4.40 -19.03
C MET A 4 7.17 3.10 -18.81
N ALA A 5 7.18 2.57 -17.59
CA ALA A 5 7.86 1.33 -17.26
C ALA A 5 7.05 0.09 -17.66
N ALA A 6 5.75 0.23 -17.90
CA ALA A 6 4.82 -0.85 -18.23
C ALA A 6 4.56 -1.00 -19.73
N GLU A 7 5.32 -0.32 -20.60
CA GLU A 7 5.17 -0.36 -22.07
C GLU A 7 3.87 0.26 -22.60
N ASP A 8 3.06 0.87 -21.75
CA ASP A 8 1.81 1.54 -22.15
C ASP A 8 2.03 2.83 -22.94
N MET A 9 3.25 3.35 -22.91
CA MET A 9 3.63 4.58 -23.58
C MET A 9 4.88 4.39 -24.44
N THR A 10 4.79 4.80 -25.71
CA THR A 10 5.97 4.88 -26.57
C THR A 10 6.80 6.11 -26.20
N MET A 11 8.06 5.89 -25.88
CA MET A 11 9.01 6.93 -25.53
C MET A 11 9.97 7.21 -26.67
N PHE A 12 10.16 8.48 -27.00
CA PHE A 12 11.28 8.91 -27.83
C PHE A 12 12.49 9.22 -26.97
N SER A 13 13.69 8.90 -27.47
CA SER A 13 14.94 9.19 -26.78
C SER A 13 15.03 10.68 -26.45
N SER A 14 15.10 11.02 -25.17
CA SER A 14 15.40 12.35 -24.69
C SER A 14 16.33 12.26 -23.48
N SER A 15 17.18 13.26 -23.29
CA SER A 15 18.21 13.27 -22.24
C SER A 15 17.67 13.06 -20.82
N TRP A 16 16.40 13.40 -20.57
CA TRP A 16 15.75 13.26 -19.27
C TRP A 16 15.08 11.89 -19.07
N HIS A 17 14.87 11.12 -20.15
CA HIS A 17 14.13 9.86 -20.12
C HIS A 17 14.95 8.66 -20.62
N ASN A 18 16.26 8.81 -20.82
CA ASN A 18 17.13 7.75 -21.31
C ASN A 18 17.02 6.47 -20.48
N TYR A 19 16.91 6.59 -19.16
CA TYR A 19 16.79 5.43 -18.27
C TYR A 19 15.44 4.71 -18.40
N ASP A 20 14.37 5.37 -18.83
CA ASP A 20 13.09 4.71 -19.14
C ASP A 20 13.18 3.99 -20.49
N TYR A 21 13.73 4.68 -21.49
CA TYR A 21 13.91 4.15 -22.83
C TYR A 21 14.92 2.99 -22.88
N GLU A 22 16.07 3.16 -22.21
CA GLU A 22 17.15 2.16 -22.20
C GLU A 22 16.98 1.11 -21.10
N MET A 23 15.92 1.18 -20.30
CA MET A 23 15.71 0.32 -19.13
C MET A 23 16.89 0.28 -18.14
N THR A 24 17.70 1.34 -18.14
CA THR A 24 18.86 1.47 -17.26
C THR A 24 18.48 1.99 -15.87
N ASN A 25 19.40 1.88 -14.90
CA ASN A 25 19.25 2.45 -13.57
C ASN A 25 18.00 1.99 -12.79
N ARG A 26 17.64 0.72 -12.91
CA ARG A 26 16.52 0.10 -12.17
C ARG A 26 16.96 -0.59 -10.87
N ASN A 27 18.12 -0.28 -10.36
CA ASN A 27 18.61 -0.83 -9.10
C ASN A 27 17.99 -0.10 -7.90
N TYR A 28 18.05 -0.74 -6.72
CA TYR A 28 17.44 -0.22 -5.49
C TYR A 28 17.98 1.15 -5.03
N ASN A 29 19.19 1.53 -5.43
CA ASN A 29 19.80 2.83 -5.11
C ASN A 29 19.26 3.95 -6.00
N TYR A 30 18.52 3.62 -7.05
CA TYR A 30 18.10 4.64 -7.98
C TYR A 30 16.92 5.45 -7.43
N ARG A 31 17.00 6.78 -7.63
CA ARG A 31 16.04 7.73 -7.05
C ARG A 31 14.55 7.35 -7.30
N ARG A 32 14.20 6.81 -8.46
CA ARG A 32 12.82 6.45 -8.77
C ARG A 32 12.29 5.30 -7.93
N VAL A 33 13.10 4.29 -7.70
CA VAL A 33 12.74 3.17 -6.83
C VAL A 33 12.62 3.68 -5.40
N ASN A 34 13.60 4.45 -4.96
CA ASN A 34 13.64 5.01 -3.61
C ASN A 34 12.49 5.98 -3.34
N VAL A 35 12.10 6.83 -4.29
CA VAL A 35 10.96 7.76 -4.13
C VAL A 35 9.66 7.00 -3.86
N ASN A 36 9.37 5.92 -4.58
CA ASN A 36 8.17 5.12 -4.34
C ASN A 36 8.18 4.50 -2.94
N TRP A 37 9.28 3.89 -2.55
CA TRP A 37 9.47 3.31 -1.22
C TRP A 37 9.25 4.35 -0.12
N THR A 38 10.01 5.44 -0.18
CA THR A 38 9.97 6.51 0.83
C THR A 38 8.59 7.16 0.92
N THR A 39 7.97 7.45 -0.23
CA THR A 39 6.64 8.09 -0.24
C THR A 39 5.59 7.19 0.37
N LEU A 40 5.55 5.91 -0.01
CA LEU A 40 4.55 4.98 0.51
C LEU A 40 4.74 4.72 2.01
N TYR A 41 5.97 4.55 2.49
CA TYR A 41 6.21 4.43 3.95
C TYR A 41 5.96 5.73 4.72
N THR A 42 6.15 6.89 4.09
CA THR A 42 5.71 8.17 4.68
C THR A 42 4.18 8.20 4.85
N MET A 43 3.42 7.70 3.86
CA MET A 43 1.96 7.57 3.99
C MET A 43 1.58 6.60 5.10
N VAL A 44 2.24 5.44 5.20
CA VAL A 44 2.03 4.47 6.29
C VAL A 44 2.27 5.12 7.65
N ASN A 45 3.40 5.83 7.81
CA ASN A 45 3.73 6.46 9.08
C ASN A 45 2.74 7.56 9.46
N LYS A 46 2.32 8.40 8.51
CA LYS A 46 1.29 9.42 8.76
C LYS A 46 -0.07 8.83 9.08
N ALA A 47 -0.43 7.71 8.47
CA ALA A 47 -1.64 6.98 8.83
C ALA A 47 -1.54 6.42 10.26
N ASN A 48 -0.41 5.82 10.65
CA ASN A 48 -0.16 5.34 12.00
C ASN A 48 -0.23 6.45 13.04
N GLU A 49 0.33 7.63 12.73
CA GLU A 49 0.25 8.81 13.58
C GLU A 49 -1.21 9.22 13.85
N ILE A 50 -2.05 9.27 12.80
CA ILE A 50 -3.48 9.58 12.96
C ILE A 50 -4.18 8.48 13.78
N ILE A 51 -3.93 7.21 13.49
CA ILE A 51 -4.54 6.09 14.20
C ILE A 51 -4.18 6.12 15.68
N SER A 52 -2.95 6.51 16.03
CA SER A 52 -2.48 6.56 17.42
C SER A 52 -3.18 7.61 18.29
N PHE A 53 -3.86 8.59 17.71
CA PHE A 53 -4.67 9.56 18.46
C PHE A 53 -5.99 8.98 18.99
N PHE A 54 -6.37 7.78 18.54
CA PHE A 54 -7.62 7.15 18.93
C PHE A 54 -7.34 5.90 19.76
N GLU A 55 -7.66 5.94 21.04
CA GLU A 55 -7.61 4.77 21.92
C GLU A 55 -8.77 3.81 21.61
N GLU A 56 -9.95 4.37 21.25
CA GLU A 56 -11.16 3.65 20.86
C GLU A 56 -11.77 4.27 19.61
N ASP A 57 -12.68 3.52 18.96
CA ASP A 57 -13.39 4.02 17.80
C ASP A 57 -14.31 5.19 18.18
N PRO A 58 -14.13 6.36 17.56
CA PRO A 58 -14.92 7.53 17.88
C PRO A 58 -16.39 7.33 17.53
N GLN A 59 -17.30 7.99 18.23
CA GLN A 59 -18.72 7.97 17.91
C GLN A 59 -19.11 9.06 16.89
N ASP A 60 -18.39 10.17 16.88
CA ASP A 60 -18.61 11.27 15.93
C ASP A 60 -18.28 10.85 14.49
N VAL A 61 -19.18 11.14 13.58
CA VAL A 61 -19.06 10.72 12.17
C VAL A 61 -17.88 11.36 11.43
N THR A 62 -17.47 12.55 11.83
CA THR A 62 -16.33 13.25 11.24
C THR A 62 -15.02 12.62 11.72
N LEU A 63 -14.95 12.29 13.02
CA LEU A 63 -13.81 11.60 13.59
C LEU A 63 -13.72 10.15 13.06
N LYS A 64 -14.83 9.46 12.91
CA LYS A 64 -14.89 8.15 12.19
C LYS A 64 -14.33 8.29 10.78
N GLY A 65 -14.74 9.34 10.07
CA GLY A 65 -14.23 9.65 8.74
C GLY A 65 -12.72 9.86 8.72
N ALA A 66 -12.17 10.58 9.68
CA ALA A 66 -10.72 10.80 9.79
C ALA A 66 -9.96 9.49 10.05
N LEU A 67 -10.43 8.69 11.02
CA LEU A 67 -9.84 7.40 11.35
C LEU A 67 -9.97 6.41 10.18
N GLY A 68 -11.14 6.33 9.54
CA GLY A 68 -11.38 5.49 8.38
C GLY A 68 -10.51 5.87 7.18
N ASN A 69 -10.26 7.17 6.96
CA ASN A 69 -9.30 7.63 5.94
C ASN A 69 -7.88 7.15 6.27
N ALA A 70 -7.44 7.21 7.52
CA ALA A 70 -6.11 6.75 7.92
C ALA A 70 -5.92 5.25 7.65
N TYR A 71 -6.88 4.40 8.03
CA TYR A 71 -6.84 2.97 7.72
C TYR A 71 -6.84 2.71 6.21
N ALA A 72 -7.68 3.41 5.44
CA ALA A 72 -7.73 3.25 3.98
C ALA A 72 -6.41 3.67 3.30
N VAL A 73 -5.77 4.75 3.77
CA VAL A 73 -4.47 5.21 3.26
C VAL A 73 -3.37 4.21 3.59
N ARG A 74 -3.37 3.64 4.81
CA ARG A 74 -2.38 2.62 5.20
C ARG A 74 -2.51 1.35 4.36
N ALA A 75 -3.73 0.86 4.18
CA ALA A 75 -4.02 -0.27 3.31
C ALA A 75 -3.59 -0.02 1.87
N TYR A 76 -3.92 1.14 1.31
CA TYR A 76 -3.51 1.55 -0.03
C TYR A 76 -1.99 1.57 -0.19
N ALA A 77 -1.28 2.18 0.76
CA ALA A 77 0.17 2.26 0.71
C ALA A 77 0.83 0.87 0.77
N ASN A 78 0.39 0.00 1.69
CA ASN A 78 0.88 -1.36 1.80
C ASN A 78 0.55 -2.21 0.55
N LEU A 79 -0.64 -2.02 -0.05
CA LEU A 79 -1.03 -2.67 -1.30
C LEU A 79 -0.08 -2.32 -2.45
N TYR A 80 0.29 -1.04 -2.58
CA TYR A 80 1.26 -0.63 -3.61
C TYR A 80 2.69 -1.05 -3.28
N LEU A 81 3.10 -0.99 -2.01
CA LEU A 81 4.41 -1.47 -1.58
C LEU A 81 4.62 -2.94 -1.96
N ILE A 82 3.65 -3.80 -1.65
CA ILE A 82 3.81 -5.23 -1.96
C ILE A 82 3.77 -5.50 -3.46
N GLN A 83 3.00 -4.74 -4.24
CA GLN A 83 2.99 -4.88 -5.70
C GLN A 83 4.28 -4.43 -6.37
N LEU A 84 4.93 -3.38 -5.85
CA LEU A 84 6.13 -2.80 -6.45
C LEU A 84 7.42 -3.52 -6.01
N PHE A 85 7.44 -4.05 -4.80
CA PHE A 85 8.67 -4.56 -4.18
C PHE A 85 8.65 -6.07 -3.90
N GLN A 86 7.55 -6.75 -4.19
CA GLN A 86 7.44 -8.20 -4.10
C GLN A 86 6.48 -8.75 -5.17
N GLN A 87 6.83 -9.89 -5.74
CA GLN A 87 5.95 -10.66 -6.62
C GLN A 87 5.26 -11.75 -5.79
N PRO A 88 4.03 -11.55 -5.30
CA PRO A 88 3.35 -12.54 -4.47
C PRO A 88 2.80 -13.72 -5.27
N THR A 89 2.67 -13.57 -6.59
CA THR A 89 2.12 -14.57 -7.49
C THR A 89 3.20 -15.51 -7.99
N VAL A 90 2.95 -16.81 -7.88
CA VAL A 90 3.80 -17.87 -8.43
C VAL A 90 3.02 -18.71 -9.43
N ALA A 91 3.69 -19.23 -10.45
CA ALA A 91 3.13 -20.20 -11.40
C ALA A 91 3.52 -21.62 -11.00
N ASN A 92 2.59 -22.58 -11.10
CA ASN A 92 2.89 -23.99 -11.02
C ASN A 92 3.40 -24.51 -12.40
N GLU A 93 3.73 -25.81 -12.47
CA GLU A 93 4.23 -26.43 -13.70
C GLU A 93 3.24 -26.38 -14.87
N ALA A 94 1.94 -26.28 -14.58
CA ALA A 94 0.88 -26.12 -15.59
C ALA A 94 0.65 -24.63 -15.99
N GLY A 95 1.41 -23.71 -15.41
CA GLY A 95 1.26 -22.26 -15.65
C GLY A 95 0.11 -21.60 -14.88
N GLU A 96 -0.56 -22.33 -13.97
CA GLU A 96 -1.60 -21.76 -13.15
C GLU A 96 -0.99 -20.87 -12.07
N LEU A 97 -1.52 -19.66 -11.95
CA LEU A 97 -1.04 -18.67 -11.01
C LEU A 97 -1.73 -18.79 -9.65
N SER A 98 -0.96 -18.77 -8.60
CA SER A 98 -1.44 -18.75 -7.21
C SER A 98 -0.67 -17.73 -6.37
N ILE A 99 -1.21 -17.35 -5.22
CA ILE A 99 -0.50 -16.53 -4.25
C ILE A 99 0.32 -17.44 -3.33
N ASN A 100 1.62 -17.19 -3.25
CA ASN A 100 2.46 -17.83 -2.24
C ASN A 100 2.58 -16.92 -1.03
N ARG A 101 1.83 -17.26 0.02
CA ARG A 101 1.75 -16.47 1.26
C ARG A 101 3.00 -16.54 2.13
N GLU A 102 3.85 -17.55 1.92
CA GLU A 102 5.08 -17.76 2.71
C GLU A 102 6.29 -16.97 2.17
N LEU A 103 6.17 -16.40 0.97
CA LEU A 103 7.24 -15.56 0.44
C LEU A 103 7.49 -14.34 1.33
N PRO A 104 8.75 -13.88 1.40
CA PRO A 104 9.04 -12.60 2.06
C PRO A 104 8.26 -11.47 1.41
N GLY A 105 7.43 -10.79 2.17
CA GLY A 105 6.65 -9.63 1.73
C GLY A 105 7.42 -8.31 1.88
N ILE A 106 6.84 -7.38 2.60
CA ILE A 106 7.41 -6.07 2.94
C ILE A 106 7.44 -5.90 4.46
N PRO A 107 8.26 -5.01 5.02
CA PRO A 107 8.15 -4.60 6.43
C PRO A 107 6.76 -4.03 6.74
N LEU A 108 6.09 -4.58 7.75
CA LEU A 108 4.82 -4.05 8.26
C LEU A 108 5.09 -3.10 9.42
N VAL A 109 4.86 -1.81 9.19
CA VAL A 109 4.96 -0.78 10.23
C VAL A 109 3.53 -0.39 10.63
N VAL A 110 3.09 -0.87 11.80
CA VAL A 110 1.70 -0.67 12.28
C VAL A 110 1.59 0.36 13.41
N THR A 111 2.73 0.88 13.87
CA THR A 111 2.81 1.93 14.89
C THR A 111 3.50 3.17 14.35
N THR A 112 3.25 4.33 14.97
CA THR A 112 4.05 5.52 14.67
C THR A 112 5.51 5.29 15.05
N THR A 113 6.43 5.81 14.25
CA THR A 113 7.87 5.78 14.54
C THR A 113 8.37 7.10 15.14
N GLU A 114 7.47 8.00 15.51
CA GLU A 114 7.82 9.25 16.17
C GLU A 114 8.52 8.97 17.50
N GLY A 115 9.70 9.56 17.69
CA GLY A 115 10.52 9.37 18.89
C GLY A 115 11.37 8.09 18.89
N TYR A 116 11.27 7.23 17.89
CA TYR A 116 12.08 6.01 17.79
C TYR A 116 13.55 6.33 17.46
N THR A 117 14.45 5.60 18.09
CA THR A 117 15.86 5.59 17.74
C THR A 117 16.10 4.89 16.40
N GLN A 118 17.27 5.09 15.79
CA GLN A 118 17.64 4.39 14.55
C GLN A 118 17.68 2.87 14.72
N GLU A 119 18.02 2.37 15.91
CA GLU A 119 18.06 0.94 16.20
C GLU A 119 16.64 0.35 16.27
N GLU A 120 15.70 1.06 16.89
CA GLU A 120 14.27 0.67 16.92
C GLU A 120 13.67 0.69 15.52
N ILE A 121 13.95 1.72 14.71
CA ILE A 121 13.50 1.76 13.31
C ILE A 121 14.10 0.61 12.50
N HIS A 122 15.37 0.27 12.74
CA HIS A 122 16.02 -0.84 12.05
C HIS A 122 15.37 -2.18 12.41
N SER A 123 14.95 -2.38 13.66
CA SER A 123 14.24 -3.60 14.08
C SER A 123 12.88 -3.79 13.39
N LEU A 124 12.25 -2.69 12.92
CA LEU A 124 11.01 -2.72 12.14
C LEU A 124 11.23 -3.00 10.64
N SER A 125 12.48 -3.11 10.19
CA SER A 125 12.81 -3.28 8.77
C SER A 125 12.79 -4.73 8.30
N ASP A 126 12.58 -5.70 9.18
CA ASP A 126 12.44 -7.10 8.83
C ASP A 126 11.19 -7.32 7.97
N ARG A 127 11.34 -8.14 6.95
CA ARG A 127 10.24 -8.42 6.01
C ARG A 127 9.27 -9.41 6.64
N ASN A 128 8.03 -9.00 6.74
CA ASN A 128 6.92 -9.92 7.03
C ASN A 128 6.63 -10.81 5.82
N THR A 129 5.91 -11.91 6.02
CA THR A 129 5.45 -12.75 4.92
C THR A 129 4.39 -12.05 4.07
N VAL A 130 4.22 -12.47 2.83
CA VAL A 130 3.12 -12.03 1.96
C VAL A 130 1.78 -12.23 2.65
N GLY A 131 1.62 -13.36 3.36
CA GLY A 131 0.41 -13.68 4.10
C GLY A 131 0.08 -12.64 5.16
N GLU A 132 1.03 -12.31 6.03
CA GLU A 132 0.86 -11.30 7.08
C GLU A 132 0.55 -9.91 6.51
N VAL A 133 1.22 -9.54 5.41
CA VAL A 133 0.95 -8.27 4.73
C VAL A 133 -0.47 -8.23 4.17
N PHE A 134 -0.94 -9.31 3.54
CA PHE A 134 -2.29 -9.37 2.98
C PHE A 134 -3.36 -9.34 4.08
N ASP A 135 -3.13 -10.04 5.20
CA ASP A 135 -4.05 -10.01 6.34
C ASP A 135 -4.14 -8.61 6.96
N ALA A 136 -3.01 -7.92 7.08
CA ALA A 136 -2.99 -6.53 7.56
C ALA A 136 -3.72 -5.57 6.60
N ILE A 137 -3.55 -5.72 5.28
CA ILE A 137 -4.27 -4.92 4.28
C ILE A 137 -5.78 -5.19 4.37
N GLU A 138 -6.21 -6.46 4.45
CA GLU A 138 -7.62 -6.82 4.55
C GLU A 138 -8.26 -6.27 5.83
N ALA A 139 -7.57 -6.37 6.96
CA ALA A 139 -8.03 -5.82 8.23
C ALA A 139 -8.22 -4.30 8.15
N ASP A 140 -7.23 -3.57 7.63
CA ASP A 140 -7.29 -2.12 7.49
C ASP A 140 -8.41 -1.68 6.54
N ILE A 141 -8.58 -2.34 5.40
CA ILE A 141 -9.64 -2.03 4.43
C ILE A 141 -11.02 -2.27 5.03
N THR A 142 -11.22 -3.40 5.71
CA THR A 142 -12.48 -3.74 6.36
C THR A 142 -12.83 -2.69 7.42
N LYS A 143 -11.88 -2.37 8.29
CA LYS A 143 -12.04 -1.33 9.31
C LYS A 143 -12.35 0.04 8.71
N ALA A 144 -11.67 0.40 7.61
CA ALA A 144 -11.91 1.66 6.90
C ALA A 144 -13.34 1.73 6.34
N ILE A 145 -13.83 0.66 5.70
CA ILE A 145 -15.17 0.61 5.11
C ILE A 145 -16.24 0.80 6.21
N ASP A 146 -16.07 0.14 7.36
CA ASP A 146 -17.00 0.24 8.49
C ASP A 146 -17.00 1.66 9.08
N LEU A 147 -15.83 2.25 9.32
CA LEU A 147 -15.70 3.61 9.86
C LEU A 147 -16.21 4.69 8.91
N LEU A 148 -16.14 4.45 7.60
CA LEU A 148 -16.60 5.39 6.57
C LEU A 148 -18.10 5.25 6.25
N GLU A 149 -18.83 4.39 6.97
CA GLU A 149 -20.29 4.29 6.84
C GLU A 149 -20.93 5.63 7.23
N GLY A 150 -21.78 6.15 6.35
CA GLY A 150 -22.44 7.45 6.55
C GLY A 150 -21.53 8.69 6.47
N TYR A 151 -20.23 8.53 6.28
CA TYR A 151 -19.32 9.68 6.15
C TYR A 151 -19.45 10.35 4.79
N ASN A 152 -19.82 11.62 4.81
CA ASN A 152 -19.86 12.49 3.63
C ASN A 152 -18.56 13.28 3.53
N ARG A 153 -17.69 12.91 2.58
CA ARG A 153 -16.41 13.58 2.40
C ARG A 153 -16.60 15.05 1.98
N PRO A 154 -15.83 16.00 2.55
CA PRO A 154 -15.96 17.42 2.23
C PRO A 154 -15.48 17.77 0.82
N ASN A 155 -14.60 16.96 0.26
CA ASN A 155 -14.01 17.14 -1.08
C ASN A 155 -13.54 15.82 -1.67
N LYS A 156 -13.08 15.82 -2.94
CA LYS A 156 -12.71 14.61 -3.67
C LYS A 156 -11.33 14.04 -3.30
N ASN A 157 -10.51 14.77 -2.54
CA ASN A 157 -9.20 14.30 -2.09
C ASN A 157 -9.24 13.56 -0.74
N THR A 158 -10.41 13.41 -0.13
CA THR A 158 -10.64 12.53 1.01
C THR A 158 -11.32 11.23 0.56
N ILE A 159 -11.07 10.16 1.31
CA ILE A 159 -11.61 8.84 1.02
C ILE A 159 -13.01 8.73 1.66
N ASN A 160 -14.00 8.31 0.88
CA ASN A 160 -15.30 7.87 1.39
C ASN A 160 -15.43 6.35 1.25
N LYS A 161 -16.53 5.79 1.75
CA LYS A 161 -16.81 4.34 1.70
C LYS A 161 -16.64 3.77 0.28
N ALA A 162 -17.15 4.42 -0.75
CA ALA A 162 -17.06 3.92 -2.13
C ALA A 162 -15.60 3.86 -2.64
N VAL A 163 -14.76 4.81 -2.26
CA VAL A 163 -13.32 4.79 -2.60
C VAL A 163 -12.61 3.67 -1.84
N ALA A 164 -12.92 3.48 -0.55
CA ALA A 164 -12.37 2.38 0.23
C ALA A 164 -12.76 1.01 -0.36
N GLN A 165 -14.02 0.85 -0.80
CA GLN A 165 -14.47 -0.34 -1.52
C GLN A 165 -13.72 -0.55 -2.84
N GLY A 166 -13.40 0.51 -3.58
CA GLY A 166 -12.56 0.43 -4.78
C GLY A 166 -11.12 -0.02 -4.48
N ILE A 167 -10.56 0.37 -3.34
CA ILE A 167 -9.27 -0.15 -2.86
C ILE A 167 -9.40 -1.64 -2.50
N ALA A 168 -10.47 -2.02 -1.80
CA ALA A 168 -10.77 -3.42 -1.45
C ALA A 168 -10.86 -4.31 -2.69
N ALA A 169 -11.60 -3.88 -3.71
CA ALA A 169 -11.73 -4.62 -4.96
C ALA A 169 -10.35 -4.87 -5.63
N ARG A 170 -9.49 -3.84 -5.67
CA ARG A 170 -8.10 -4.00 -6.17
C ARG A 170 -7.28 -4.99 -5.35
N PHE A 171 -7.41 -4.94 -4.03
CA PHE A 171 -6.75 -5.90 -3.15
C PHE A 171 -7.24 -7.32 -3.40
N TYR A 172 -8.55 -7.55 -3.47
CA TYR A 172 -9.11 -8.87 -3.72
C TYR A 172 -8.75 -9.42 -5.10
N LEU A 173 -8.69 -8.57 -6.13
CA LEU A 173 -8.16 -8.96 -7.45
C LEU A 173 -6.71 -9.41 -7.36
N LEU A 174 -5.83 -8.66 -6.66
CA LEU A 174 -4.45 -9.06 -6.44
C LEU A 174 -4.35 -10.37 -5.66
N ASN A 175 -5.15 -10.53 -4.60
CA ASN A 175 -5.20 -11.72 -3.75
C ASN A 175 -5.95 -12.90 -4.42
N ARG A 176 -6.42 -12.73 -5.67
CA ARG A 176 -7.16 -13.74 -6.45
C ARG A 176 -8.45 -14.23 -5.77
N GLN A 177 -9.06 -13.41 -4.92
CA GLN A 177 -10.34 -13.66 -4.27
C GLN A 177 -11.48 -13.03 -5.10
N TRP A 178 -11.73 -13.60 -6.26
CA TRP A 178 -12.62 -13.07 -7.29
C TRP A 178 -14.05 -12.82 -6.82
N GLU A 179 -14.53 -13.62 -5.89
CA GLU A 179 -15.90 -13.50 -5.34
C GLU A 179 -16.06 -12.28 -4.41
N LYS A 180 -14.93 -11.78 -3.85
CA LYS A 180 -14.94 -10.60 -2.97
C LYS A 180 -14.63 -9.30 -3.71
N ALA A 181 -14.15 -9.38 -4.96
CA ALA A 181 -13.64 -8.26 -5.75
C ALA A 181 -14.73 -7.34 -6.38
#